data_47557b4aceab8217aecea1ef52655a38
#
_entry.id   47557b4aceab8217aecea1ef52655a38
#
_cell.length_a   1.000
_cell.length_b   1.000
_cell.length_c   1.000
_cell.angle_alpha   90.00
_cell.angle_beta   90.00
_cell.angle_gamma   90.00
#
_symmetry.space_group_name_H-M   'P 1'
#
loop_
_entity.id
_entity.type
_entity.pdbx_description
1 polymer ?
#
loop_
_entity_poly.entity_id
_entity_poly.type
_entity_poly.pdbx_seq_one_letter_code
_entity_poly.pdbx_strand_id
1 'polypeptide(L)'
;PPRSTLFPYTTLFRSPQGHADWTLLVVFNFYRVLGGIGVGMASAICPMYIGEIAPSNVRGMLVSCNQFAIIFGQLVVYFVNFIIMGSHANPIYDAAGAIANMVDAQWTIETGWRYMFGSEMVPAGLFTFLICFVPETPRYLVMIGQDEKAYGVLAKINGSEKAREIIHEIKNTVTVKTEKLFSYGF
;
A
#
# COMPACT_ATOMS: atom_id res chain seq x y z
N PRO A 1 -1.58 -34.79 23.80
CA PRO A 1 -1.81 -33.45 23.22
C PRO A 1 -1.14 -33.36 21.87
N PRO A 2 -1.84 -32.97 20.79
CA PRO A 2 -1.23 -32.90 19.47
C PRO A 2 -0.19 -31.78 19.43
N ARG A 3 1.04 -32.11 19.04
CA ARG A 3 2.19 -31.20 18.89
C ARG A 3 2.10 -30.24 17.68
N SER A 4 0.89 -29.82 17.27
CA SER A 4 0.68 -29.00 16.07
C SER A 4 0.54 -27.50 16.31
N THR A 5 0.92 -27.00 17.50
CA THR A 5 0.77 -25.60 17.87
C THR A 5 1.95 -24.71 17.44
N LEU A 6 2.98 -25.24 16.78
CA LEU A 6 4.16 -24.46 16.39
C LEU A 6 3.94 -23.58 15.16
N PHE A 7 2.92 -23.85 14.34
CA PHE A 7 2.59 -23.05 13.17
C PHE A 7 1.07 -22.85 13.05
N PRO A 8 0.52 -21.77 13.60
CA PRO A 8 -0.93 -21.50 13.56
C PRO A 8 -1.47 -21.38 12.12
N TYR A 9 -0.62 -21.09 11.15
CA TYR A 9 -1.02 -20.98 9.74
C TYR A 9 -1.43 -22.32 9.10
N THR A 10 -0.92 -23.45 9.58
CA THR A 10 -1.26 -24.76 9.03
C THR A 10 -2.67 -25.23 9.43
N THR A 11 -3.23 -24.71 10.51
CA THR A 11 -4.59 -25.03 10.95
C THR A 11 -5.65 -24.31 10.13
N LEU A 12 -5.35 -23.11 9.60
CA LEU A 12 -6.26 -22.32 8.77
C LEU A 12 -6.56 -22.96 7.41
N PHE A 13 -5.63 -23.79 6.92
CA PHE A 13 -5.70 -24.45 5.61
C PHE A 13 -5.93 -25.95 5.70
N ARG A 14 -6.40 -26.43 6.85
CA ARG A 14 -6.71 -27.84 7.04
C ARG A 14 -8.10 -28.13 6.51
N SER A 15 -8.21 -29.10 5.61
CA SER A 15 -9.51 -29.67 5.23
C SER A 15 -10.21 -30.30 6.45
N PRO A 16 -11.55 -30.47 6.43
CA PRO A 16 -12.28 -31.15 7.49
C PRO A 16 -11.77 -32.57 7.79
N GLN A 17 -11.02 -33.17 6.85
CA GLN A 17 -10.40 -34.50 6.99
C GLN A 17 -8.98 -34.46 7.56
N GLY A 18 -8.50 -33.29 8.01
CA GLY A 18 -7.19 -33.17 8.67
C GLY A 18 -5.97 -33.10 7.76
N HIS A 19 -6.14 -33.12 6.45
CA HIS A 19 -5.04 -32.96 5.49
C HIS A 19 -4.79 -31.48 5.20
N ALA A 20 -3.53 -31.07 5.13
CA ALA A 20 -3.17 -29.72 4.69
C ALA A 20 -3.49 -29.61 3.19
N ASP A 21 -4.30 -28.64 2.83
CA ASP A 21 -4.59 -28.34 1.42
C ASP A 21 -3.43 -27.50 0.85
N TRP A 22 -2.44 -28.19 0.31
CA TRP A 22 -1.24 -27.58 -0.29
C TRP A 22 -1.58 -26.62 -1.42
N THR A 23 -2.65 -26.88 -2.15
CA THR A 23 -3.10 -26.02 -3.25
C THR A 23 -3.55 -24.65 -2.72
N LEU A 24 -4.37 -24.64 -1.65
CA LEU A 24 -4.78 -23.39 -1.00
C LEU A 24 -3.59 -22.61 -0.43
N LEU A 25 -2.63 -23.31 0.20
CA LEU A 25 -1.43 -22.68 0.73
C LEU A 25 -0.59 -22.03 -0.37
N VAL A 26 -0.36 -22.71 -1.48
CA VAL A 26 0.42 -22.19 -2.61
C VAL A 26 -0.29 -20.99 -3.24
N VAL A 27 -1.58 -21.10 -3.51
CA VAL A 27 -2.38 -20.02 -4.11
C VAL A 27 -2.41 -18.79 -3.19
N PHE A 28 -2.62 -18.98 -1.90
CA PHE A 28 -2.62 -17.88 -0.92
C PHE A 28 -1.27 -17.17 -0.85
N ASN A 29 -0.16 -17.93 -0.77
CA ASN A 29 1.18 -17.34 -0.73
C ASN A 29 1.51 -16.63 -2.04
N PHE A 30 1.08 -17.16 -3.18
CA PHE A 30 1.27 -16.51 -4.48
C PHE A 30 0.62 -15.11 -4.52
N TYR A 31 -0.65 -15.00 -4.09
CA TYR A 31 -1.32 -13.71 -4.00
C TYR A 31 -0.67 -12.76 -2.99
N ARG A 32 -0.15 -13.28 -1.88
CA ARG A 32 0.60 -12.46 -0.91
C ARG A 32 1.89 -11.90 -1.49
N VAL A 33 2.62 -12.69 -2.26
CA VAL A 33 3.84 -12.23 -2.96
C VAL A 33 3.48 -11.12 -3.96
N LEU A 34 2.44 -11.33 -4.78
CA LEU A 34 1.97 -10.29 -5.71
C LEU A 34 1.57 -9.00 -4.99
N GLY A 35 0.81 -9.11 -3.90
CA GLY A 35 0.45 -7.97 -3.06
C GLY A 35 1.68 -7.27 -2.47
N GLY A 36 2.66 -8.04 -1.98
CA GLY A 36 3.91 -7.51 -1.44
C GLY A 36 4.73 -6.74 -2.49
N ILE A 37 4.79 -7.22 -3.72
CA ILE A 37 5.41 -6.50 -4.85
C ILE A 37 4.70 -5.17 -5.08
N GLY A 38 3.36 -5.17 -5.13
CA GLY A 38 2.57 -3.96 -5.31
C GLY A 38 2.81 -2.92 -4.22
N VAL A 39 2.80 -3.33 -2.95
CA VAL A 39 3.11 -2.46 -1.80
C VAL A 39 4.53 -1.93 -1.86
N GLY A 40 5.52 -2.77 -2.20
CA GLY A 40 6.91 -2.37 -2.35
C GLY A 40 7.09 -1.30 -3.44
N MET A 41 6.45 -1.48 -4.58
CA MET A 41 6.47 -0.49 -5.67
C MET A 41 5.80 0.82 -5.24
N ALA A 42 4.63 0.77 -4.61
CA ALA A 42 3.93 1.96 -4.14
C ALA A 42 4.76 2.73 -3.10
N SER A 43 5.41 2.04 -2.17
CA SER A 43 6.29 2.64 -1.15
C SER A 43 7.46 3.42 -1.74
N ALA A 44 7.98 3.00 -2.90
CA ALA A 44 9.06 3.69 -3.59
C ALA A 44 8.53 4.84 -4.46
N ILE A 45 7.45 4.60 -5.20
CA ILE A 45 6.93 5.55 -6.20
C ILE A 45 6.26 6.75 -5.53
N CYS A 46 5.49 6.55 -4.45
CA CYS A 46 4.76 7.65 -3.81
C CYS A 46 5.65 8.79 -3.30
N PRO A 47 6.73 8.56 -2.51
CA PRO A 47 7.60 9.65 -2.08
C PRO A 47 8.38 10.27 -3.24
N MET A 48 8.72 9.49 -4.28
CA MET A 48 9.38 10.01 -5.47
C MET A 48 8.45 10.95 -6.26
N TYR A 49 7.20 10.56 -6.47
CA TYR A 49 6.17 11.39 -7.11
C TYR A 49 5.95 12.71 -6.36
N ILE A 50 5.82 12.63 -5.02
CA ILE A 50 5.71 13.82 -4.17
C ILE A 50 6.94 14.72 -4.32
N GLY A 51 8.14 14.12 -4.34
CA GLY A 51 9.40 14.84 -4.50
C GLY A 51 9.53 15.58 -5.84
N GLU A 52 8.90 15.08 -6.89
CA GLU A 52 8.92 15.70 -8.22
C GLU A 52 7.91 16.85 -8.39
N ILE A 53 6.74 16.74 -7.74
CA ILE A 53 5.65 17.71 -7.90
C ILE A 53 5.68 18.79 -6.83
N ALA A 54 6.10 18.45 -5.60
CA ALA A 54 6.01 19.35 -4.47
C ALA A 54 6.97 20.55 -4.59
N PRO A 55 6.49 21.77 -4.30
CA PRO A 55 7.34 22.94 -4.16
C PRO A 55 8.42 22.72 -3.10
N SER A 56 9.60 23.31 -3.31
CA SER A 56 10.78 23.11 -2.45
C SER A 56 10.54 23.44 -0.98
N ASN A 57 9.70 24.43 -0.70
CA ASN A 57 9.38 24.90 0.64
C ASN A 57 8.51 23.93 1.47
N VAL A 58 7.71 23.07 0.83
CA VAL A 58 6.78 22.13 1.51
C VAL A 58 7.10 20.66 1.22
N ARG A 59 8.09 20.37 0.38
CA ARG A 59 8.46 19.00 -0.05
C ARG A 59 8.71 18.06 1.13
N GLY A 60 9.50 18.49 2.11
CA GLY A 60 9.80 17.70 3.31
C GLY A 60 8.54 17.39 4.12
N MET A 61 7.66 18.36 4.28
CA MET A 61 6.38 18.18 4.98
C MET A 61 5.49 17.15 4.28
N LEU A 62 5.37 17.23 2.95
CA LEU A 62 4.52 16.32 2.19
C LEU A 62 5.05 14.87 2.20
N VAL A 63 6.38 14.68 2.15
CA VAL A 63 6.99 13.35 2.31
C VAL A 63 6.73 12.80 3.72
N SER A 64 6.81 13.63 4.75
CA SER A 64 6.46 13.23 6.13
C SER A 64 4.98 12.90 6.27
N CYS A 65 4.08 13.64 5.61
CA CYS A 65 2.65 13.33 5.57
C CYS A 65 2.38 11.97 4.91
N ASN A 66 3.14 11.60 3.89
CA ASN A 66 3.04 10.26 3.28
C ASN A 66 3.37 9.16 4.31
N GLN A 67 4.44 9.33 5.08
CA GLN A 67 4.81 8.38 6.12
C GLN A 67 3.75 8.32 7.23
N PHE A 68 3.23 9.47 7.65
CA PHE A 68 2.13 9.54 8.61
C PHE A 68 0.88 8.80 8.10
N ALA A 69 0.53 8.96 6.83
CA ALA A 69 -0.62 8.28 6.23
C ALA A 69 -0.49 6.76 6.24
N ILE A 70 0.73 6.22 6.03
CA ILE A 70 1.01 4.79 6.11
C ILE A 70 0.75 4.27 7.54
N ILE A 71 1.30 4.95 8.55
CA ILE A 71 1.15 4.55 9.97
C ILE A 71 -0.31 4.67 10.39
N PHE A 72 -0.98 5.76 10.00
CA PHE A 72 -2.40 5.96 10.28
C PHE A 72 -3.27 4.89 9.63
N GLY A 73 -2.97 4.52 8.38
CA GLY A 73 -3.65 3.42 7.68
C GLY A 73 -3.52 2.08 8.42
N GLN A 74 -2.33 1.76 8.93
CA GLN A 74 -2.13 0.57 9.76
C GLN A 74 -3.01 0.59 11.03
N LEU A 75 -3.07 1.74 11.71
CA LEU A 75 -3.91 1.89 12.90
C LEU A 75 -5.38 1.67 12.58
N VAL A 76 -5.87 2.21 11.46
CA VAL A 76 -7.25 2.00 11.00
C VAL A 76 -7.52 0.51 10.74
N VAL A 77 -6.61 -0.21 10.08
CA VAL A 77 -6.75 -1.65 9.82
C VAL A 77 -6.82 -2.45 11.13
N TYR A 78 -5.95 -2.15 12.10
CA TYR A 78 -6.03 -2.79 13.42
C TYR A 78 -7.36 -2.52 14.12
N PHE A 79 -7.87 -1.31 14.03
CA PHE A 79 -9.15 -0.96 14.64
C PHE A 79 -10.33 -1.65 13.97
N VAL A 80 -10.34 -1.74 12.64
CA VAL A 80 -11.35 -2.49 11.88
C VAL A 80 -11.32 -3.97 12.25
N ASN A 81 -10.13 -4.59 12.29
CA ASN A 81 -9.98 -5.98 12.68
C ASN A 81 -10.45 -6.23 14.13
N PHE A 82 -10.17 -5.29 15.03
CA PHE A 82 -10.65 -5.35 16.41
C PHE A 82 -12.19 -5.31 16.48
N ILE A 83 -12.84 -4.46 15.69
CA ILE A 83 -14.31 -4.41 15.61
C ILE A 83 -14.88 -5.72 15.05
N ILE A 84 -14.27 -6.25 13.97
CA ILE A 84 -14.71 -7.52 13.36
C ILE A 84 -14.60 -8.67 14.38
N MET A 85 -13.49 -8.75 15.11
CA MET A 85 -13.35 -9.74 16.19
C MET A 85 -14.35 -9.52 17.31
N GLY A 86 -14.52 -8.28 17.75
CA GLY A 86 -15.42 -7.93 18.86
C GLY A 86 -16.89 -8.16 18.57
N SER A 87 -17.31 -8.07 17.32
CA SER A 87 -18.70 -8.33 16.91
C SER A 87 -19.11 -9.82 17.07
N HIS A 88 -18.12 -10.72 17.16
CA HIS A 88 -18.31 -12.16 17.34
C HIS A 88 -17.64 -12.67 18.63
N ALA A 89 -17.42 -11.78 19.59
CA ALA A 89 -16.90 -12.14 20.89
C ALA A 89 -18.02 -12.78 21.73
N ASN A 90 -17.89 -14.06 21.99
CA ASN A 90 -18.70 -14.75 22.97
C ASN A 90 -17.89 -14.87 24.28
N PRO A 91 -18.33 -14.26 25.39
CA PRO A 91 -17.64 -14.40 26.65
C PRO A 91 -17.75 -15.87 27.14
N ILE A 92 -16.64 -16.56 27.12
CA ILE A 92 -16.54 -17.89 27.71
C ILE A 92 -16.09 -17.72 29.16
N TYR A 93 -16.94 -18.07 30.09
CA TYR A 93 -16.66 -18.04 31.54
C TYR A 93 -15.96 -19.34 31.95
N ASP A 94 -14.89 -19.22 32.71
CA ASP A 94 -14.26 -20.37 33.35
C ASP A 94 -15.11 -20.88 34.54
N ALA A 95 -14.69 -21.98 35.14
CA ALA A 95 -15.38 -22.58 36.30
C ALA A 95 -15.41 -21.62 37.51
N ALA A 96 -14.61 -20.57 37.54
CA ALA A 96 -14.58 -19.55 38.58
C ALA A 96 -15.42 -18.31 38.20
N GLY A 97 -16.06 -18.28 37.03
CA GLY A 97 -16.85 -17.15 36.53
C GLY A 97 -16.03 -16.01 35.98
N ALA A 98 -14.72 -16.19 35.77
CA ALA A 98 -13.86 -15.20 35.09
C ALA A 98 -13.97 -15.34 33.58
N ILE A 99 -13.80 -14.21 32.85
CA ILE A 99 -13.83 -14.23 31.39
C ILE A 99 -12.51 -14.85 30.88
N ALA A 100 -12.59 -16.11 30.45
CA ALA A 100 -11.44 -16.87 30.00
C ALA A 100 -11.06 -16.57 28.53
N ASN A 101 -12.06 -16.34 27.65
CA ASN A 101 -11.88 -15.98 26.26
C ASN A 101 -12.97 -15.01 25.79
N MET A 102 -12.58 -13.92 25.15
CA MET A 102 -13.51 -12.93 24.58
C MET A 102 -13.81 -13.17 23.09
N VAL A 103 -13.12 -14.11 22.44
CA VAL A 103 -13.24 -14.33 21.00
C VAL A 103 -13.58 -15.77 20.73
N ASP A 104 -14.59 -16.02 19.90
CA ASP A 104 -14.89 -17.36 19.40
C ASP A 104 -13.76 -17.81 18.47
N ALA A 105 -12.88 -18.66 19.00
CA ALA A 105 -11.73 -19.18 18.28
C ALA A 105 -12.14 -19.98 17.04
N GLN A 106 -13.28 -20.70 17.10
CA GLN A 106 -13.76 -21.51 15.99
C GLN A 106 -14.27 -20.62 14.84
N TRP A 107 -15.04 -19.58 15.14
CA TRP A 107 -15.48 -18.62 14.14
C TRP A 107 -14.27 -17.89 13.49
N THR A 108 -13.29 -17.50 14.29
CA THR A 108 -12.09 -16.82 13.79
C THR A 108 -11.30 -17.71 12.84
N ILE A 109 -11.18 -19.01 13.14
CA ILE A 109 -10.46 -19.99 12.31
C ILE A 109 -11.23 -20.30 11.01
N GLU A 110 -12.53 -20.40 11.06
CA GLU A 110 -13.34 -20.84 9.91
C GLU A 110 -13.71 -19.68 8.98
N THR A 111 -14.04 -18.52 9.52
CA THR A 111 -14.67 -17.43 8.76
C THR A 111 -14.06 -16.07 9.02
N GLY A 112 -13.64 -15.76 10.23
CA GLY A 112 -13.23 -14.44 10.68
C GLY A 112 -12.05 -13.88 9.87
N TRP A 113 -11.06 -14.69 9.55
CA TRP A 113 -9.92 -14.29 8.74
C TRP A 113 -10.33 -13.79 7.34
N ARG A 114 -11.39 -14.37 6.75
CA ARG A 114 -11.90 -13.94 5.43
C ARG A 114 -12.49 -12.55 5.47
N TYR A 115 -13.21 -12.20 6.55
CA TYR A 115 -13.75 -10.85 6.73
C TYR A 115 -12.64 -9.84 6.99
N MET A 116 -11.60 -10.21 7.75
CA MET A 116 -10.45 -9.35 8.00
C MET A 116 -9.69 -9.03 6.71
N PHE A 117 -9.38 -10.04 5.89
CA PHE A 117 -8.77 -9.82 4.58
C PHE A 117 -9.72 -9.13 3.59
N GLY A 118 -11.02 -9.46 3.64
CA GLY A 118 -12.04 -8.82 2.81
C GLY A 118 -12.18 -7.33 3.08
N SER A 119 -12.01 -6.89 4.33
CA SER A 119 -12.07 -5.47 4.69
C SER A 119 -10.98 -4.63 4.03
N GLU A 120 -9.82 -5.22 3.74
CA GLU A 120 -8.72 -4.54 3.05
C GLU A 120 -9.02 -4.27 1.56
N MET A 121 -9.99 -4.96 0.96
CA MET A 121 -10.39 -4.72 -0.43
C MET A 121 -11.02 -3.34 -0.63
N VAL A 122 -11.70 -2.81 0.39
CA VAL A 122 -12.38 -1.51 0.31
C VAL A 122 -11.37 -0.36 0.13
N PRO A 123 -10.38 -0.18 1.02
CA PRO A 123 -9.38 0.87 0.83
C PRO A 123 -8.50 0.63 -0.42
N ALA A 124 -8.18 -0.62 -0.74
CA ALA A 124 -7.41 -0.94 -1.95
C ALA A 124 -8.17 -0.60 -3.23
N GLY A 125 -9.47 -0.92 -3.30
CA GLY A 125 -10.33 -0.56 -4.43
C GLY A 125 -10.48 0.96 -4.57
N LEU A 126 -10.67 1.67 -3.46
CA LEU A 126 -10.73 3.13 -3.45
C LEU A 126 -9.40 3.74 -3.93
N PHE A 127 -8.28 3.23 -3.45
CA PHE A 127 -6.95 3.67 -3.90
C PHE A 127 -6.76 3.46 -5.41
N THR A 128 -7.10 2.27 -5.92
CA THR A 128 -7.00 1.94 -7.35
C THR A 128 -7.86 2.88 -8.18
N PHE A 129 -9.06 3.20 -7.71
CA PHE A 129 -9.94 4.16 -8.38
C PHE A 129 -9.33 5.57 -8.39
N LEU A 130 -8.82 6.05 -7.26
CA LEU A 130 -8.25 7.38 -7.13
C LEU A 130 -6.96 7.56 -7.95
N ILE A 131 -6.12 6.53 -8.08
CA ILE A 131 -4.88 6.63 -8.85
C ILE A 131 -5.13 6.86 -10.34
N CYS A 132 -6.28 6.45 -10.86
CA CYS A 132 -6.66 6.72 -12.25
C CYS A 132 -6.86 8.22 -12.55
N PHE A 133 -7.06 9.05 -11.53
CA PHE A 133 -7.21 10.51 -11.67
C PHE A 133 -5.92 11.27 -11.42
N VAL A 134 -4.85 10.59 -11.00
CA VAL A 134 -3.55 11.23 -10.74
C VAL A 134 -2.89 11.59 -12.07
N PRO A 135 -2.53 12.86 -12.30
CA PRO A 135 -1.86 13.28 -13.52
C PRO A 135 -0.44 12.72 -13.60
N GLU A 136 0.08 12.60 -14.83
CA GLU A 136 1.47 12.23 -15.07
C GLU A 136 2.43 13.23 -14.44
N THR A 137 3.64 12.76 -14.07
CA THR A 137 4.65 13.66 -13.49
C THR A 137 5.13 14.67 -14.54
N PRO A 138 5.34 15.95 -14.15
CA PRO A 138 5.84 16.97 -15.07
C PRO A 138 7.16 16.59 -15.73
N ARG A 139 8.02 15.89 -15.00
CA ARG A 139 9.32 15.43 -15.52
C ARG A 139 9.15 14.41 -16.64
N TYR A 140 8.25 13.44 -16.48
CA TYR A 140 7.93 12.47 -17.51
C TYR A 140 7.32 13.14 -18.75
N LEU A 141 6.39 14.09 -18.55
CA LEU A 141 5.78 14.84 -19.65
C LEU A 141 6.80 15.63 -20.47
N VAL A 142 7.79 16.23 -19.82
CA VAL A 142 8.90 16.92 -20.51
C VAL A 142 9.77 15.93 -21.28
N MET A 143 10.05 14.75 -20.69
CA MET A 143 10.86 13.72 -21.37
C MET A 143 10.22 13.20 -22.67
N ILE A 144 8.90 13.11 -22.72
CA ILE A 144 8.16 12.69 -23.93
C ILE A 144 7.78 13.86 -24.84
N GLY A 145 8.27 15.09 -24.56
CA GLY A 145 8.05 16.28 -25.39
C GLY A 145 6.67 16.93 -25.26
N GLN A 146 5.88 16.57 -24.23
CA GLN A 146 4.56 17.18 -23.97
C GLN A 146 4.67 18.38 -23.00
N ASP A 147 5.43 19.38 -23.39
CA ASP A 147 5.74 20.55 -22.56
C ASP A 147 4.52 21.35 -22.12
N GLU A 148 3.49 21.46 -22.97
CA GLU A 148 2.26 22.18 -22.63
C GLU A 148 1.48 21.53 -21.50
N LYS A 149 1.41 20.20 -21.49
CA LYS A 149 0.77 19.47 -20.39
C LYS A 149 1.57 19.57 -19.11
N ALA A 150 2.91 19.46 -19.21
CA ALA A 150 3.79 19.67 -18.06
C ALA A 150 3.61 21.08 -17.47
N TYR A 151 3.52 22.10 -18.35
CA TYR A 151 3.24 23.47 -17.93
C TYR A 151 1.88 23.58 -17.22
N GLY A 152 0.84 22.95 -17.77
CA GLY A 152 -0.50 22.98 -17.17
C GLY A 152 -0.55 22.39 -15.77
N VAL A 153 0.20 21.30 -15.51
CA VAL A 153 0.32 20.68 -14.19
C VAL A 153 1.11 21.58 -13.22
N LEU A 154 2.28 22.06 -13.65
CA LEU A 154 3.15 22.91 -12.83
C LEU A 154 2.53 24.28 -12.53
N ALA A 155 1.83 24.88 -13.49
CA ALA A 155 1.18 26.17 -13.31
C ALA A 155 0.05 26.13 -12.27
N LYS A 156 -0.66 25.02 -12.17
CA LYS A 156 -1.68 24.81 -11.13
C LYS A 156 -1.08 24.73 -9.72
N ILE A 157 0.14 24.27 -9.59
CA ILE A 157 0.78 23.99 -8.29
C ILE A 157 1.69 25.14 -7.87
N ASN A 158 2.53 25.65 -8.78
CA ASN A 158 3.60 26.61 -8.47
C ASN A 158 3.35 28.03 -9.03
N GLY A 159 2.28 28.21 -9.79
CA GLY A 159 2.01 29.45 -10.53
C GLY A 159 2.74 29.50 -11.87
N SER A 160 2.26 30.39 -12.77
CA SER A 160 2.68 30.44 -14.17
C SER A 160 4.15 30.84 -14.40
N GLU A 161 4.71 31.72 -13.59
CA GLU A 161 6.11 32.18 -13.76
C GLU A 161 7.10 31.06 -13.34
N LYS A 162 6.91 30.49 -12.17
CA LYS A 162 7.78 29.40 -11.67
C LYS A 162 7.65 28.12 -12.49
N ALA A 163 6.48 27.87 -13.08
CA ALA A 163 6.28 26.68 -13.92
C ALA A 163 7.21 26.70 -15.16
N ARG A 164 7.42 27.86 -15.79
CA ARG A 164 8.33 27.98 -16.92
C ARG A 164 9.79 27.77 -16.55
N GLU A 165 10.21 28.32 -15.41
CA GLU A 165 11.56 28.15 -14.88
C GLU A 165 11.86 26.68 -14.58
N ILE A 166 10.93 25.97 -13.90
CA ILE A 166 11.06 24.55 -13.57
C ILE A 166 11.14 23.69 -14.84
N ILE A 167 10.35 23.97 -15.86
CA ILE A 167 10.42 23.23 -17.14
C ILE A 167 11.78 23.42 -17.80
N HIS A 168 12.32 24.65 -17.81
CA HIS A 168 13.64 24.92 -18.35
C HIS A 168 14.73 24.18 -17.60
N GLU A 169 14.65 24.13 -16.26
CA GLU A 169 15.58 23.37 -15.40
C GLU A 169 15.51 21.87 -15.69
N ILE A 170 14.29 21.32 -15.81
CA ILE A 170 14.08 19.91 -16.15
C ILE A 170 14.68 19.58 -17.51
N LYS A 171 14.45 20.42 -18.54
CA LYS A 171 15.02 20.23 -19.88
C LYS A 171 16.54 20.21 -19.85
N ASN A 172 17.16 21.17 -19.19
CA ASN A 172 18.61 21.22 -19.05
C ASN A 172 19.15 19.95 -18.36
N THR A 173 18.49 19.49 -17.30
CA THR A 173 18.90 18.30 -16.56
C THR A 173 18.75 17.02 -17.41
N VAL A 174 17.70 16.91 -18.20
CA VAL A 174 17.44 15.77 -19.08
C VAL A 174 18.47 15.75 -20.21
N THR A 175 18.75 16.88 -20.85
CA THR A 175 19.73 16.98 -21.93
C THR A 175 21.14 16.60 -21.47
N VAL A 176 21.59 17.14 -20.33
CA VAL A 176 22.90 16.80 -19.74
C VAL A 176 23.02 15.32 -19.38
N LYS A 177 21.95 14.71 -18.89
CA LYS A 177 21.95 13.28 -18.58
C LYS A 177 22.03 12.42 -19.83
N THR A 178 21.35 12.81 -20.90
CA THR A 178 21.38 12.11 -22.19
C THR A 178 22.75 12.19 -22.82
N GLU A 179 23.37 13.36 -22.84
CA GLU A 179 24.73 13.55 -23.37
C GLU A 179 25.77 12.71 -22.59
N LYS A 180 25.68 12.66 -21.26
CA LYS A 180 26.57 11.83 -20.45
C LYS A 180 26.40 10.34 -20.75
N LEU A 181 25.19 9.85 -20.93
CA LEU A 181 24.93 8.46 -21.29
C LEU A 181 25.55 8.10 -22.66
N PHE A 182 25.46 8.98 -23.64
CA PHE A 182 26.11 8.79 -24.93
C PHE A 182 27.65 8.92 -24.86
N SER A 183 28.17 9.71 -23.95
CA SER A 183 29.63 9.86 -23.75
C SER A 183 30.28 8.67 -23.04
N TYR A 184 29.57 7.88 -22.25
CA TYR A 184 30.08 6.67 -21.62
C TYR A 184 29.86 5.40 -22.46
N GLY A 185 29.22 5.50 -23.61
CA GLY A 185 28.90 4.39 -24.52
C GLY A 185 29.88 4.17 -25.67
N PHE A 186 31.05 4.82 -25.66
CA PHE A 186 32.15 4.60 -26.59
C PHE A 186 33.45 4.37 -25.86
#